data_bb93f81e61b3d819ed8ee8621ceb51ca
#
_entry.id   bb93f81e61b3d819ed8ee8621ceb51ca
#
_cell.length_a   1.000
_cell.length_b   1.000
_cell.length_c   1.000
_cell.angle_alpha   90.00
_cell.angle_beta   90.00
_cell.angle_gamma   90.00
#
_symmetry.space_group_name_H-M   'P 1'
#
loop_
_entity.id
_entity.type
_entity.pdbx_description
1 polymer ?
#
loop_
_entity_poly.entity_id
_entity_poly.type
_entity_poly.pdbx_seq_one_letter_code
_entity_poly.pdbx_strand_id
1 'polypeptide(L)'
;GRPLRIGKPAFAMALSGQPEPERPVGDGQWLLLAGADGPLCWFALNDRLRSDAHELIDGLKARGLQIVLLSGDHQRVVDRVARELGIEEAIGNAAPDDKLAFVQARQAAGEKVLMLGDGVNDVPVLASADISIAMGNASDLAKTNADAVLLGSHLSALLQAMTIARKTRAIMIENLGWATLYNLAVLPLAAFGFVTPALAALGMSLSSLLVVLNALRLTRIRPPVAAQHHSAQPEPSA
;
A
#
# COMPACT_ATOMS: atom_id res chain seq x y z
N GLY A 1 2.48 -44.48 -11.28
CA GLY A 1 2.45 -43.21 -12.02
C GLY A 1 3.86 -42.88 -12.50
N ARG A 2 3.99 -42.22 -13.64
CA ARG A 2 5.29 -41.73 -14.11
C ARG A 2 5.67 -40.49 -13.31
N PRO A 3 6.93 -40.38 -12.81
CA PRO A 3 7.37 -39.20 -12.09
C PRO A 3 7.44 -37.98 -13.04
N LEU A 4 6.94 -36.83 -12.56
CA LEU A 4 7.03 -35.58 -13.28
C LEU A 4 7.66 -34.52 -12.35
N ARG A 5 8.43 -33.60 -12.92
CA ARG A 5 8.99 -32.43 -12.22
C ARG A 5 8.64 -31.14 -12.95
N ILE A 6 8.24 -30.14 -12.19
CA ILE A 6 8.03 -28.78 -12.70
C ILE A 6 8.92 -27.80 -11.91
N GLY A 7 9.59 -26.90 -12.61
CA GLY A 7 10.46 -25.91 -11.97
C GLY A 7 11.44 -25.27 -12.94
N LYS A 8 12.54 -24.76 -12.40
CA LYS A 8 13.66 -24.26 -13.23
C LYS A 8 14.18 -25.37 -14.13
N PRO A 9 14.66 -25.05 -15.36
CA PRO A 9 15.07 -26.07 -16.33
C PRO A 9 16.03 -27.13 -15.74
N ALA A 10 17.08 -26.70 -15.06
CA ALA A 10 18.05 -27.60 -14.42
C ALA A 10 17.36 -28.58 -13.44
N PHE A 11 16.43 -28.11 -12.62
CA PHE A 11 15.70 -28.96 -11.67
C PHE A 11 14.75 -29.94 -12.37
N ALA A 12 14.03 -29.48 -13.39
CA ALA A 12 13.10 -30.36 -14.12
C ALA A 12 13.83 -31.45 -14.91
N MET A 13 14.91 -31.06 -15.59
CA MET A 13 15.72 -31.98 -16.43
C MET A 13 16.57 -32.95 -15.62
N ALA A 14 16.85 -32.69 -14.35
CA ALA A 14 17.55 -33.62 -13.48
C ALA A 14 16.83 -35.00 -13.32
N LEU A 15 15.57 -35.10 -13.76
CA LEU A 15 14.81 -36.34 -13.76
C LEU A 15 15.19 -37.25 -14.95
N SER A 16 15.41 -36.66 -16.11
CA SER A 16 15.77 -37.41 -17.35
C SER A 16 17.25 -37.48 -17.60
N GLY A 17 18.07 -36.64 -16.96
CA GLY A 17 19.51 -36.51 -17.22
C GLY A 17 19.85 -35.95 -18.60
N GLN A 18 18.87 -35.50 -19.37
CA GLN A 18 19.07 -34.90 -20.69
C GLN A 18 19.49 -33.42 -20.57
N PRO A 19 20.13 -32.85 -21.62
CA PRO A 19 20.45 -31.41 -21.64
C PRO A 19 19.20 -30.56 -21.57
N GLU A 20 19.37 -29.35 -21.05
CA GLU A 20 18.28 -28.38 -20.96
C GLU A 20 17.80 -27.97 -22.36
N PRO A 21 16.47 -28.00 -22.62
CA PRO A 21 15.92 -27.55 -23.89
C PRO A 21 16.07 -26.02 -24.02
N GLU A 22 16.16 -25.58 -25.25
CA GLU A 22 16.24 -24.14 -25.54
C GLU A 22 15.02 -23.39 -24.96
N ARG A 23 15.30 -22.30 -24.24
CA ARG A 23 14.26 -21.50 -23.60
C ARG A 23 13.43 -20.78 -24.66
N PRO A 24 12.08 -20.80 -24.59
CA PRO A 24 11.25 -20.00 -25.48
C PRO A 24 11.55 -18.52 -25.39
N VAL A 25 11.43 -17.84 -26.52
CA VAL A 25 11.60 -16.37 -26.59
C VAL A 25 10.43 -15.71 -25.91
N GLY A 26 10.69 -14.82 -24.93
CA GLY A 26 9.66 -14.04 -24.22
C GLY A 26 10.13 -13.54 -22.87
N ASP A 27 9.53 -12.45 -22.41
CA ASP A 27 9.88 -11.71 -21.18
C ASP A 27 9.20 -12.26 -19.92
N GLY A 28 8.91 -13.55 -19.85
CA GLY A 28 8.29 -14.19 -18.69
C GLY A 28 9.25 -14.98 -17.82
N GLN A 29 8.84 -15.30 -16.61
CA GLN A 29 9.46 -16.37 -15.85
C GLN A 29 8.97 -17.71 -16.42
N TRP A 30 9.91 -18.53 -16.91
CA TRP A 30 9.58 -19.79 -17.53
C TRP A 30 9.84 -20.96 -16.59
N LEU A 31 8.84 -21.82 -16.45
CA LEU A 31 8.99 -23.12 -15.78
C LEU A 31 8.91 -24.23 -16.81
N LEU A 32 9.75 -25.24 -16.63
CA LEU A 32 9.75 -26.43 -17.44
C LEU A 32 9.05 -27.56 -16.69
N LEU A 33 8.14 -28.26 -17.37
CA LEU A 33 7.64 -29.57 -16.96
C LEU A 33 8.42 -30.62 -17.71
N ALA A 34 9.03 -31.57 -16.99
CA ALA A 34 9.76 -32.69 -17.56
C ALA A 34 9.37 -34.01 -16.89
N GLY A 35 9.42 -35.07 -17.66
CA GLY A 35 9.30 -36.47 -17.21
C GLY A 35 10.61 -37.23 -17.30
N ALA A 36 10.58 -38.54 -16.99
CA ALA A 36 11.74 -39.41 -17.13
C ALA A 36 12.22 -39.49 -18.60
N ASP A 37 11.31 -39.30 -19.55
CA ASP A 37 11.59 -39.41 -20.99
C ASP A 37 12.10 -38.09 -21.60
N GLY A 38 12.15 -36.99 -20.81
CA GLY A 38 12.62 -35.67 -21.24
C GLY A 38 11.64 -34.52 -21.00
N PRO A 39 11.85 -33.34 -21.67
CA PRO A 39 11.02 -32.16 -21.51
C PRO A 39 9.64 -32.38 -22.14
N LEU A 40 8.59 -31.91 -21.47
CA LEU A 40 7.20 -32.04 -21.92
C LEU A 40 6.62 -30.70 -22.41
N CYS A 41 6.66 -29.66 -21.57
CA CYS A 41 6.18 -28.35 -21.97
C CYS A 41 6.77 -27.23 -21.09
N TRP A 42 6.71 -26.01 -21.64
CA TRP A 42 7.07 -24.78 -20.95
C TRP A 42 5.82 -24.06 -20.45
N PHE A 43 5.90 -23.53 -19.23
CA PHE A 43 4.90 -22.64 -18.65
C PHE A 43 5.50 -21.24 -18.54
N ALA A 44 4.86 -20.27 -19.19
CA ALA A 44 5.17 -18.86 -19.00
C ALA A 44 4.38 -18.33 -17.81
N LEU A 45 5.07 -17.90 -16.77
CA LEU A 45 4.46 -17.16 -15.67
C LEU A 45 4.55 -15.68 -15.98
N ASN A 46 3.41 -15.07 -16.21
CA ASN A 46 3.29 -13.62 -16.37
C ASN A 46 2.46 -13.09 -15.21
N ASP A 47 3.08 -12.29 -14.37
CA ASP A 47 2.35 -11.53 -13.36
C ASP A 47 1.51 -10.46 -14.06
N ARG A 48 0.22 -10.45 -13.74
CA ARG A 48 -0.67 -9.38 -14.19
C ARG A 48 -0.67 -8.26 -13.18
N LEU A 49 -0.62 -7.04 -13.68
CA LEU A 49 -0.87 -5.88 -12.86
C LEU A 49 -2.28 -5.97 -12.25
N ARG A 50 -2.42 -5.49 -11.02
CA ARG A 50 -3.73 -5.36 -10.39
C ARG A 50 -4.59 -4.39 -11.19
N SER A 51 -5.87 -4.68 -11.31
CA SER A 51 -6.79 -3.88 -12.13
C SER A 51 -6.89 -2.42 -11.68
N ASP A 52 -6.62 -2.15 -10.40
CA ASP A 52 -6.68 -0.81 -9.80
C ASP A 52 -5.29 -0.16 -9.60
N ALA A 53 -4.23 -0.76 -10.16
CA ALA A 53 -2.89 -0.19 -10.05
C ALA A 53 -2.78 1.18 -10.74
N HIS A 54 -3.35 1.33 -11.94
CA HIS A 54 -3.39 2.61 -12.65
C HIS A 54 -4.13 3.68 -11.84
N GLU A 55 -5.31 3.34 -11.29
CA GLU A 55 -6.09 4.27 -10.46
C GLU A 55 -5.27 4.75 -9.25
N LEU A 56 -4.55 3.83 -8.59
CA LEU A 56 -3.67 4.19 -7.48
C LEU A 56 -2.60 5.17 -7.92
N ILE A 57 -1.83 4.83 -8.97
CA ILE A 57 -0.70 5.65 -9.42
C ILE A 57 -1.16 7.04 -9.84
N ASP A 58 -2.22 7.12 -10.65
CA ASP A 58 -2.80 8.40 -11.08
C ASP A 58 -3.31 9.23 -9.90
N GLY A 59 -3.97 8.57 -8.96
CA GLY A 59 -4.45 9.22 -7.74
C GLY A 59 -3.34 9.72 -6.83
N LEU A 60 -2.19 9.07 -6.76
CA LEU A 60 -1.01 9.52 -6.01
C LEU A 60 -0.33 10.70 -6.73
N LYS A 61 -0.16 10.62 -8.05
CA LYS A 61 0.40 11.71 -8.88
C LYS A 61 -0.46 12.98 -8.78
N ALA A 62 -1.78 12.85 -8.85
CA ALA A 62 -2.71 13.97 -8.70
C ALA A 62 -2.60 14.66 -7.33
N ARG A 63 -2.03 14.00 -6.33
CA ARG A 63 -1.73 14.55 -4.99
C ARG A 63 -0.33 15.14 -4.89
N GLY A 64 0.44 15.17 -5.97
CA GLY A 64 1.80 15.69 -6.03
C GLY A 64 2.83 14.80 -5.35
N LEU A 65 2.55 13.50 -5.21
CA LEU A 65 3.49 12.54 -4.63
C LEU A 65 4.43 11.99 -5.69
N GLN A 66 5.70 11.90 -5.35
CA GLN A 66 6.67 11.14 -6.13
C GLN A 66 6.48 9.65 -5.88
N ILE A 67 6.59 8.85 -6.93
CA ILE A 67 6.36 7.42 -6.86
C ILE A 67 7.60 6.71 -7.37
N VAL A 68 8.10 5.78 -6.56
CA VAL A 68 9.25 4.95 -6.91
C VAL A 68 8.83 3.49 -6.85
N LEU A 69 9.19 2.73 -7.86
CA LEU A 69 9.01 1.28 -7.90
C LEU A 69 10.30 0.58 -7.51
N LEU A 70 10.35 -0.06 -6.34
CA LEU A 70 11.48 -0.84 -5.85
C LEU A 70 11.13 -2.34 -5.88
N SER A 71 11.87 -3.13 -6.66
CA SER A 71 11.63 -4.56 -6.75
C SER A 71 12.92 -5.37 -6.75
N GLY A 72 12.87 -6.58 -6.20
CA GLY A 72 13.93 -7.58 -6.36
C GLY A 72 13.94 -8.26 -7.71
N ASP A 73 12.92 -8.03 -8.55
CA ASP A 73 12.83 -8.58 -9.88
C ASP A 73 13.88 -7.98 -10.82
N HIS A 74 14.10 -8.67 -11.93
CA HIS A 74 15.05 -8.22 -12.94
C HIS A 74 14.67 -6.84 -13.48
N GLN A 75 15.66 -5.92 -13.64
CA GLN A 75 15.44 -4.52 -14.06
C GLN A 75 14.51 -4.39 -15.28
N ARG A 76 14.66 -5.25 -16.30
CA ARG A 76 13.79 -5.23 -17.50
C ARG A 76 12.31 -5.43 -17.20
N VAL A 77 11.97 -6.27 -16.20
CA VAL A 77 10.59 -6.51 -15.78
C VAL A 77 10.05 -5.28 -15.07
N VAL A 78 10.87 -4.71 -14.19
CA VAL A 78 10.55 -3.49 -13.42
C VAL A 78 10.35 -2.31 -14.37
N ASP A 79 11.21 -2.12 -15.36
CA ASP A 79 11.09 -1.05 -16.36
C ASP A 79 9.81 -1.18 -17.21
N ARG A 80 9.40 -2.42 -17.53
CA ARG A 80 8.15 -2.66 -18.24
C ARG A 80 6.95 -2.23 -17.40
N VAL A 81 6.89 -2.67 -16.15
CA VAL A 81 5.82 -2.33 -15.21
C VAL A 81 5.78 -0.82 -14.97
N ALA A 82 6.94 -0.19 -14.77
CA ALA A 82 7.05 1.24 -14.57
C ALA A 82 6.52 2.04 -15.78
N ARG A 83 6.90 1.64 -16.99
CA ARG A 83 6.37 2.27 -18.23
C ARG A 83 4.87 2.09 -18.39
N GLU A 84 4.35 0.90 -18.09
CA GLU A 84 2.92 0.61 -18.16
C GLU A 84 2.13 1.48 -17.17
N LEU A 85 2.64 1.66 -15.94
CA LEU A 85 2.03 2.49 -14.89
C LEU A 85 2.42 3.97 -14.98
N GLY A 86 3.32 4.34 -15.89
CA GLY A 86 3.83 5.69 -16.04
C GLY A 86 4.66 6.16 -14.84
N ILE A 87 5.33 5.26 -14.11
CA ILE A 87 6.25 5.57 -13.01
C ILE A 87 7.60 5.96 -13.60
N GLU A 88 8.15 7.11 -13.15
CA GLU A 88 9.38 7.66 -13.70
C GLU A 88 10.65 7.02 -13.10
N GLU A 89 10.60 6.69 -11.81
CA GLU A 89 11.73 6.12 -11.09
C GLU A 89 11.44 4.66 -10.73
N ALA A 90 12.28 3.75 -11.23
CA ALA A 90 12.09 2.31 -11.05
C ALA A 90 13.44 1.60 -10.90
N ILE A 91 13.59 0.85 -9.81
CA ILE A 91 14.82 0.16 -9.44
C ILE A 91 14.52 -1.33 -9.29
N GLY A 92 15.10 -2.12 -10.17
CA GLY A 92 15.06 -3.57 -10.14
C GLY A 92 16.32 -4.18 -9.55
N ASN A 93 16.33 -5.50 -9.40
CA ASN A 93 17.40 -6.28 -8.75
C ASN A 93 17.77 -5.76 -7.35
N ALA A 94 16.87 -5.02 -6.69
CA ALA A 94 17.12 -4.44 -5.37
C ALA A 94 17.05 -5.50 -4.28
N ALA A 95 18.18 -5.77 -3.63
CA ALA A 95 18.21 -6.58 -2.42
C ALA A 95 17.50 -5.86 -1.26
N PRO A 96 17.07 -6.55 -0.19
CA PRO A 96 16.45 -5.91 0.96
C PRO A 96 17.28 -4.75 1.55
N ASP A 97 18.60 -4.91 1.62
CA ASP A 97 19.51 -3.89 2.13
C ASP A 97 19.56 -2.66 1.19
N ASP A 98 19.48 -2.86 -0.14
CA ASP A 98 19.45 -1.76 -1.11
C ASP A 98 18.16 -0.94 -0.97
N LYS A 99 17.03 -1.62 -0.77
CA LYS A 99 15.74 -0.97 -0.53
C LYS A 99 15.76 -0.15 0.77
N LEU A 100 16.34 -0.72 1.83
CA LEU A 100 16.50 -0.04 3.11
C LEU A 100 17.38 1.20 2.98
N ALA A 101 18.53 1.08 2.32
CA ALA A 101 19.44 2.19 2.07
C ALA A 101 18.78 3.30 1.24
N PHE A 102 17.96 2.94 0.25
CA PHE A 102 17.20 3.88 -0.55
C PHE A 102 16.22 4.71 0.30
N VAL A 103 15.41 4.05 1.15
CA VAL A 103 14.46 4.73 2.03
C VAL A 103 15.18 5.67 2.99
N GLN A 104 16.27 5.21 3.61
CA GLN A 104 17.08 6.02 4.53
C GLN A 104 17.71 7.24 3.85
N ALA A 105 18.18 7.08 2.60
CA ALA A 105 18.75 8.19 1.83
C ALA A 105 17.68 9.28 1.54
N ARG A 106 16.45 8.89 1.17
CA ARG A 106 15.34 9.83 0.98
C ARG A 106 14.98 10.57 2.26
N GLN A 107 14.91 9.83 3.38
CA GLN A 107 14.66 10.43 4.69
C GLN A 107 15.77 11.39 5.13
N ALA A 108 17.04 11.05 4.88
CA ALA A 108 18.18 11.93 5.14
C ALA A 108 18.14 13.22 4.31
N ALA A 109 17.55 13.17 3.11
CA ALA A 109 17.26 14.35 2.28
C ALA A 109 16.06 15.19 2.79
N GLY A 110 15.42 14.79 3.87
CA GLY A 110 14.26 15.48 4.46
C GLY A 110 12.92 15.08 3.85
N GLU A 111 12.88 14.07 3.01
CA GLU A 111 11.65 13.56 2.42
C GLU A 111 10.90 12.66 3.41
N LYS A 112 9.57 12.60 3.28
CA LYS A 112 8.72 11.68 4.02
C LYS A 112 8.36 10.50 3.14
N VAL A 113 8.70 9.30 3.59
CA VAL A 113 8.56 8.08 2.82
C VAL A 113 7.39 7.24 3.33
N LEU A 114 6.43 6.96 2.43
CA LEU A 114 5.41 5.95 2.63
C LEU A 114 5.83 4.69 1.86
N MET A 115 5.98 3.58 2.56
CA MET A 115 6.29 2.28 1.97
C MET A 115 5.04 1.40 1.91
N LEU A 116 4.77 0.83 0.73
CA LEU A 116 3.76 -0.21 0.53
C LEU A 116 4.46 -1.49 0.11
N GLY A 117 4.30 -2.56 0.89
CA GLY A 117 4.98 -3.83 0.63
C GLY A 117 4.12 -5.05 0.98
N ASP A 118 4.49 -6.21 0.43
CA ASP A 118 3.78 -7.48 0.66
C ASP A 118 4.70 -8.62 1.08
N GLY A 119 6.01 -8.45 0.96
CA GLY A 119 7.01 -9.48 1.15
C GLY A 119 7.55 -9.61 2.58
N VAL A 120 7.95 -10.84 2.93
CA VAL A 120 8.73 -11.09 4.15
C VAL A 120 10.06 -10.33 4.13
N ASN A 121 10.63 -10.20 2.93
CA ASN A 121 11.92 -9.53 2.71
C ASN A 121 11.84 -8.00 2.85
N ASP A 122 10.65 -7.43 2.85
CA ASP A 122 10.44 -5.98 2.98
C ASP A 122 10.23 -5.51 4.42
N VAL A 123 10.21 -6.44 5.41
CA VAL A 123 10.01 -6.12 6.82
C VAL A 123 10.98 -5.06 7.35
N PRO A 124 12.30 -5.13 7.10
CA PRO A 124 13.22 -4.09 7.56
C PRO A 124 12.94 -2.72 6.91
N VAL A 125 12.52 -2.72 5.65
CA VAL A 125 12.19 -1.51 4.90
C VAL A 125 10.89 -0.88 5.41
N LEU A 126 9.84 -1.71 5.62
CA LEU A 126 8.58 -1.29 6.22
C LEU A 126 8.80 -0.64 7.59
N ALA A 127 9.61 -1.28 8.45
CA ALA A 127 9.90 -0.76 9.80
C ALA A 127 10.71 0.55 9.78
N SER A 128 11.42 0.87 8.70
CA SER A 128 12.25 2.08 8.59
C SER A 128 11.52 3.26 7.96
N ALA A 129 10.44 3.04 7.22
CA ALA A 129 9.69 4.09 6.56
C ALA A 129 8.96 5.00 7.57
N ASP A 130 8.66 6.26 7.19
CA ASP A 130 7.87 7.17 8.05
C ASP A 130 6.42 6.70 8.17
N ILE A 131 5.89 6.03 7.15
CA ILE A 131 4.59 5.35 7.16
C ILE A 131 4.76 4.05 6.38
N SER A 132 4.34 2.96 6.97
CA SER A 132 4.40 1.63 6.37
C SER A 132 3.04 0.98 6.26
N ILE A 133 2.78 0.38 5.11
CA ILE A 133 1.52 -0.30 4.81
C ILE A 133 1.83 -1.69 4.27
N ALA A 134 1.35 -2.71 4.95
CA ALA A 134 1.40 -4.08 4.47
C ALA A 134 0.15 -4.42 3.64
N MET A 135 0.33 -5.18 2.57
CA MET A 135 -0.79 -5.73 1.81
C MET A 135 -1.53 -6.80 2.63
N GLY A 136 -2.82 -6.97 2.40
CA GLY A 136 -3.65 -7.96 3.12
C GLY A 136 -3.20 -9.42 2.94
N ASN A 137 -2.55 -9.73 1.82
CA ASN A 137 -1.92 -11.03 1.54
C ASN A 137 -0.45 -11.11 1.99
N ALA A 138 0.09 -10.06 2.61
CA ALA A 138 1.44 -10.06 3.15
C ALA A 138 1.60 -11.10 4.26
N SER A 139 2.86 -11.45 4.55
CA SER A 139 3.18 -12.33 5.68
C SER A 139 2.73 -11.72 7.02
N ASP A 140 2.47 -12.56 8.00
CA ASP A 140 2.08 -12.08 9.33
C ASP A 140 3.18 -11.22 9.96
N LEU A 141 4.45 -11.51 9.66
CA LEU A 141 5.57 -10.71 10.10
C LEU A 141 5.55 -9.30 9.49
N ALA A 142 5.25 -9.16 8.20
CA ALA A 142 5.12 -7.86 7.55
C ALA A 142 3.93 -7.08 8.12
N LYS A 143 2.79 -7.74 8.34
CA LYS A 143 1.60 -7.12 8.93
C LYS A 143 1.85 -6.61 10.35
N THR A 144 2.63 -7.35 11.15
CA THR A 144 2.93 -6.97 12.54
C THR A 144 3.90 -5.78 12.62
N ASN A 145 4.74 -5.59 11.60
CA ASN A 145 5.73 -4.52 11.56
C ASN A 145 5.28 -3.29 10.74
N ALA A 146 4.11 -3.32 10.14
CA ALA A 146 3.56 -2.18 9.41
C ALA A 146 2.63 -1.35 10.28
N ASP A 147 2.59 -0.03 10.05
CA ASP A 147 1.69 0.91 10.74
C ASP A 147 0.22 0.66 10.39
N ALA A 148 -0.02 0.16 9.17
CA ALA A 148 -1.36 -0.17 8.70
C ALA A 148 -1.35 -1.41 7.79
N VAL A 149 -2.50 -2.09 7.73
CA VAL A 149 -2.70 -3.22 6.83
C VAL A 149 -3.83 -2.90 5.86
N LEU A 150 -3.56 -3.02 4.58
CA LEU A 150 -4.56 -2.85 3.52
C LEU A 150 -5.38 -4.14 3.40
N LEU A 151 -6.48 -4.23 4.13
CA LEU A 151 -7.36 -5.39 4.10
C LEU A 151 -8.05 -5.51 2.73
N GLY A 152 -7.89 -6.66 2.09
CA GLY A 152 -8.43 -6.90 0.75
C GLY A 152 -7.43 -6.69 -0.37
N SER A 153 -7.91 -6.81 -1.61
CA SER A 153 -7.08 -6.77 -2.83
C SER A 153 -7.04 -5.39 -3.51
N HIS A 154 -7.76 -4.40 -2.98
CA HIS A 154 -7.92 -3.10 -3.65
C HIS A 154 -6.90 -2.07 -3.17
N LEU A 155 -5.99 -1.72 -4.08
CA LEU A 155 -4.99 -0.66 -3.85
C LEU A 155 -5.64 0.73 -3.73
N SER A 156 -6.77 0.95 -4.38
CA SER A 156 -7.53 2.20 -4.32
C SER A 156 -7.99 2.57 -2.91
N ALA A 157 -8.09 1.61 -1.99
CA ALA A 157 -8.38 1.86 -0.57
C ALA A 157 -7.32 2.76 0.10
N LEU A 158 -6.06 2.75 -0.38
CA LEU A 158 -5.03 3.67 0.07
C LEU A 158 -5.40 5.14 -0.21
N LEU A 159 -5.92 5.43 -1.41
CA LEU A 159 -6.36 6.79 -1.76
C LEU A 159 -7.49 7.28 -0.88
N GLN A 160 -8.39 6.36 -0.50
CA GLN A 160 -9.49 6.65 0.43
C GLN A 160 -8.95 6.94 1.84
N ALA A 161 -8.05 6.10 2.34
CA ALA A 161 -7.41 6.28 3.64
C ALA A 161 -6.69 7.65 3.72
N MET A 162 -5.93 8.02 2.68
CA MET A 162 -5.27 9.33 2.61
C MET A 162 -6.27 10.49 2.61
N THR A 163 -7.39 10.33 1.92
CA THR A 163 -8.46 11.36 1.88
C THR A 163 -9.09 11.53 3.25
N ILE A 164 -9.39 10.42 3.95
CA ILE A 164 -9.94 10.43 5.31
C ILE A 164 -8.93 11.07 6.27
N ALA A 165 -7.65 10.66 6.21
CA ALA A 165 -6.61 11.20 7.07
C ALA A 165 -6.46 12.73 6.93
N ARG A 166 -6.47 13.26 5.69
CA ARG A 166 -6.43 14.72 5.45
C ARG A 166 -7.64 15.44 6.06
N LYS A 167 -8.85 14.91 5.89
CA LYS A 167 -10.08 15.48 6.45
C LYS A 167 -10.06 15.43 7.99
N THR A 168 -9.62 14.30 8.55
CA THR A 168 -9.46 14.14 10.00
C THR A 168 -8.52 15.20 10.56
N ARG A 169 -7.34 15.36 9.92
CA ARG A 169 -6.38 16.39 10.32
C ARG A 169 -6.98 17.81 10.25
N ALA A 170 -7.73 18.13 9.20
CA ALA A 170 -8.37 19.44 9.08
C ALA A 170 -9.36 19.68 10.22
N ILE A 171 -10.24 18.73 10.53
CA ILE A 171 -11.20 18.82 11.62
C ILE A 171 -10.50 18.89 12.99
N MET A 172 -9.40 18.17 13.18
CA MET A 172 -8.61 18.27 14.42
C MET A 172 -8.04 19.69 14.60
N ILE A 173 -7.49 20.28 13.53
CA ILE A 173 -6.96 21.65 13.57
C ILE A 173 -8.09 22.66 13.83
N GLU A 174 -9.25 22.52 13.18
CA GLU A 174 -10.44 23.35 13.42
C GLU A 174 -10.85 23.28 14.90
N ASN A 175 -10.95 22.06 15.46
CA ASN A 175 -11.33 21.85 16.86
C ASN A 175 -10.31 22.45 17.84
N LEU A 176 -9.01 22.23 17.57
CA LEU A 176 -7.93 22.78 18.40
C LEU A 176 -7.93 24.31 18.33
N GLY A 177 -8.10 24.88 17.13
CA GLY A 177 -8.21 26.32 16.92
C GLY A 177 -9.40 26.93 17.68
N TRP A 178 -10.57 26.28 17.59
CA TRP A 178 -11.75 26.68 18.35
C TRP A 178 -11.50 26.64 19.87
N ALA A 179 -10.96 25.57 20.40
CA ALA A 179 -10.68 25.41 21.83
C ALA A 179 -9.67 26.47 22.32
N THR A 180 -8.63 26.72 21.54
CA THR A 180 -7.63 27.75 21.86
C THR A 180 -8.25 29.15 21.87
N LEU A 181 -9.04 29.50 20.84
CA LEU A 181 -9.69 30.79 20.72
C LEU A 181 -10.67 31.03 21.86
N TYR A 182 -11.50 30.01 22.18
CA TYR A 182 -12.45 30.09 23.29
C TYR A 182 -11.74 30.35 24.62
N ASN A 183 -10.68 29.57 24.93
CA ASN A 183 -9.93 29.75 26.17
C ASN A 183 -9.23 31.12 26.23
N LEU A 184 -8.64 31.56 25.13
CA LEU A 184 -7.97 32.88 25.06
C LEU A 184 -8.94 34.05 25.25
N ALA A 185 -10.20 33.89 24.85
CA ALA A 185 -11.24 34.92 25.05
C ALA A 185 -11.83 34.89 26.47
N VAL A 186 -12.14 33.67 26.98
CA VAL A 186 -12.88 33.54 28.25
C VAL A 186 -12.00 33.71 29.48
N LEU A 187 -10.74 33.25 29.45
CA LEU A 187 -9.85 33.34 30.59
C LEU A 187 -9.60 34.78 31.07
N PRO A 188 -9.28 35.77 30.21
CA PRO A 188 -9.13 37.15 30.64
C PRO A 188 -10.43 37.71 31.21
N LEU A 189 -11.57 37.44 30.56
CA LEU A 189 -12.88 37.92 31.04
C LEU A 189 -13.21 37.34 32.42
N ALA A 190 -12.88 36.08 32.66
CA ALA A 190 -13.05 35.46 33.98
C ALA A 190 -12.10 36.08 35.02
N ALA A 191 -10.84 36.34 34.67
CA ALA A 191 -9.87 36.99 35.56
C ALA A 191 -10.27 38.39 35.99
N PHE A 192 -10.95 39.14 35.12
CA PHE A 192 -11.52 40.46 35.44
C PHE A 192 -12.90 40.40 36.13
N GLY A 193 -13.42 39.21 36.44
CA GLY A 193 -14.68 39.02 37.13
C GLY A 193 -15.94 39.20 36.28
N PHE A 194 -15.83 39.30 34.94
CA PHE A 194 -16.97 39.43 34.04
C PHE A 194 -17.70 38.11 33.78
N VAL A 195 -17.19 36.99 34.21
CA VAL A 195 -17.78 35.66 33.96
C VAL A 195 -18.21 35.02 35.28
N THR A 196 -19.50 34.75 35.41
CA THR A 196 -20.01 33.98 36.55
C THR A 196 -19.71 32.47 36.39
N PRO A 197 -19.63 31.69 37.49
CA PRO A 197 -19.39 30.24 37.37
C PRO A 197 -20.42 29.52 36.50
N ALA A 198 -21.68 29.95 36.53
CA ALA A 198 -22.74 29.38 35.71
C ALA A 198 -22.53 29.65 34.22
N LEU A 199 -22.12 30.88 33.84
CA LEU A 199 -21.79 31.23 32.46
C LEU A 199 -20.55 30.48 31.97
N ALA A 200 -19.54 30.28 32.84
CA ALA A 200 -18.37 29.48 32.49
C ALA A 200 -18.75 28.01 32.20
N ALA A 201 -19.55 27.42 33.07
CA ALA A 201 -20.00 26.01 32.90
C ALA A 201 -20.85 25.85 31.61
N LEU A 202 -21.74 26.78 31.32
CA LEU A 202 -22.54 26.75 30.09
C LEU A 202 -21.66 26.91 28.84
N GLY A 203 -20.71 27.83 28.85
CA GLY A 203 -19.77 28.04 27.75
C GLY A 203 -18.88 26.82 27.47
N MET A 204 -18.35 26.15 28.51
CA MET A 204 -17.60 24.94 28.38
C MET A 204 -18.45 23.82 27.76
N SER A 205 -19.69 23.65 28.20
CA SER A 205 -20.60 22.62 27.67
C SER A 205 -20.92 22.88 26.21
N LEU A 206 -21.17 24.12 25.82
CA LEU A 206 -21.45 24.53 24.46
C LEU A 206 -20.21 24.31 23.55
N SER A 207 -19.02 24.69 24.03
CA SER A 207 -17.76 24.50 23.31
C SER A 207 -17.51 23.00 23.07
N SER A 208 -17.71 22.16 24.08
CA SER A 208 -17.57 20.72 23.95
C SER A 208 -18.57 20.13 22.93
N LEU A 209 -19.82 20.59 22.98
CA LEU A 209 -20.83 20.17 22.00
C LEU A 209 -20.45 20.54 20.56
N LEU A 210 -19.94 21.77 20.35
CA LEU A 210 -19.48 22.20 19.02
C LEU A 210 -18.34 21.33 18.50
N VAL A 211 -17.35 20.96 19.33
CA VAL A 211 -16.25 20.08 18.96
C VAL A 211 -16.78 18.69 18.55
N VAL A 212 -17.73 18.13 19.31
CA VAL A 212 -18.33 16.83 18.98
C VAL A 212 -19.12 16.90 17.68
N LEU A 213 -19.95 17.94 17.49
CA LEU A 213 -20.73 18.12 16.27
C LEU A 213 -19.82 18.29 15.05
N ASN A 214 -18.70 19.02 15.19
CA ASN A 214 -17.71 19.14 14.13
C ASN A 214 -17.05 17.79 13.81
N ALA A 215 -16.69 17.00 14.83
CA ALA A 215 -16.12 15.68 14.65
C ALA A 215 -17.09 14.70 13.95
N LEU A 216 -18.38 14.81 14.18
CA LEU A 216 -19.40 14.00 13.51
C LEU A 216 -19.44 14.21 11.99
N ARG A 217 -18.84 15.27 11.45
CA ARG A 217 -18.69 15.45 9.99
C ARG A 217 -17.84 14.32 9.36
N LEU A 218 -16.96 13.66 10.14
CA LEU A 218 -16.17 12.52 9.67
C LEU A 218 -17.04 11.30 9.34
N THR A 219 -18.13 11.09 10.07
CA THR A 219 -19.03 9.95 9.83
C THR A 219 -19.79 10.05 8.52
N ARG A 220 -19.88 11.25 7.94
CA ARG A 220 -20.53 11.50 6.65
C ARG A 220 -19.64 11.22 5.45
N ILE A 221 -18.37 10.89 5.68
CA ILE A 221 -17.44 10.50 4.63
C ILE A 221 -17.78 9.04 4.29
N ARG A 222 -18.67 8.86 3.31
CA ARG A 222 -18.87 7.53 2.71
C ARG A 222 -17.65 7.24 1.84
N PRO A 223 -16.94 6.12 2.07
CA PRO A 223 -16.02 5.64 1.04
C PRO A 223 -16.84 5.40 -0.24
N PRO A 224 -16.33 5.76 -1.42
CA PRO A 224 -16.95 5.32 -2.65
C PRO A 224 -17.09 3.80 -2.57
N VAL A 225 -18.29 3.31 -2.75
CA VAL A 225 -18.57 1.86 -2.79
C VAL A 225 -17.74 1.32 -3.93
N ALA A 226 -16.69 0.56 -3.61
CA ALA A 226 -15.97 -0.20 -4.61
C ALA A 226 -17.04 -1.00 -5.37
N ALA A 227 -17.14 -0.76 -6.68
CA ALA A 227 -18.06 -1.49 -7.52
C ALA A 227 -17.79 -2.98 -7.32
N GLN A 228 -18.69 -3.66 -6.63
CA GLN A 228 -18.67 -5.09 -6.49
C GLN A 228 -18.91 -5.67 -7.88
N HIS A 229 -17.86 -5.82 -8.65
CA HIS A 229 -17.88 -6.76 -9.75
C HIS A 229 -17.99 -8.16 -9.14
N HIS A 230 -19.22 -8.54 -8.89
CA HIS A 230 -19.60 -9.92 -8.71
C HIS A 230 -19.29 -10.61 -10.04
N SER A 231 -18.06 -11.11 -10.17
CA SER A 231 -17.75 -12.11 -11.16
C SER A 231 -18.51 -13.37 -10.75
N ALA A 232 -19.73 -13.50 -11.25
CA ALA A 232 -20.44 -14.77 -11.30
C ALA A 232 -19.52 -15.75 -12.03
N GLN A 233 -18.86 -16.63 -11.31
CA GLN A 233 -18.27 -17.82 -11.87
C GLN A 233 -19.43 -18.67 -12.40
N PRO A 234 -19.48 -19.06 -13.67
CA PRO A 234 -20.38 -20.09 -14.10
C PRO A 234 -19.96 -21.40 -13.43
N GLU A 235 -20.87 -22.02 -12.68
CA GLU A 235 -20.70 -23.38 -12.20
C GLU A 235 -20.45 -24.31 -13.40
N PRO A 236 -19.48 -25.23 -13.32
CA PRO A 236 -19.36 -26.28 -14.32
C PRO A 236 -20.55 -27.22 -14.18
N SER A 237 -21.43 -27.19 -15.18
CA SER A 237 -22.47 -28.22 -15.35
C SER A 237 -21.83 -29.58 -15.52
N ALA A 238 -22.33 -30.53 -14.74
CA ALA A 238 -21.99 -31.96 -14.69
C ALA A 238 -22.07 -32.67 -16.03
#